data_93ef958a7bfc6217aa4b440e7c300ce1
#
_entry.id   93ef958a7bfc6217aa4b440e7c300ce1
#
_cell.length_a   1.000
_cell.length_b   1.000
_cell.length_c   1.000
_cell.angle_alpha   90.00
_cell.angle_beta   90.00
_cell.angle_gamma   90.00
#
_symmetry.space_group_name_H-M   'P 1'
#
loop_
_entity.id
_entity.type
_entity.pdbx_description
1 polymer ?
#
loop_
_entity_poly.entity_id
_entity_poly.type
_entity_poly.pdbx_seq_one_letter_code
_entity_poly.pdbx_strand_id
1 'polypeptide(L)'
;MVFSSFEFLLYFLPAFLLIYFLLPAKCKNMVILLGSLIFYYYGVKDKPVYLVLMLLTVIVNYFAAGVMDICKRDVFRKGWMIVGMIWNIGNLFAFKYLDFMTENLNRVLNLTNAEWRLPCAELILPIGISFYTFQISSYLLDVYRKKIPAERSLLTLGTYLCMFPQLIAGPIVTYAQVREQLWIRVHSWDNVEEGFREFTIGLALKVLIANRVGSLWSQVQTIGFESISTPLAWLGIAAFSFQIYFDFYGYSLMAKGLGCVMGFAFPDNFNQPYLAKTMTEFWRRWHITLGSWFREYVYIPLGGNRKNHYWNLFLVWMLTGLWHGASWNFILWGCFLFLVVSVEKLGFGKMMEKLPLIGHLYMMLLIPISWLIFAVSDPWQIVVYLGKLFPLHGQAASAFVGDFVKYGKMYAVPLLAAFVCSTGIPRKIYEAKKYTFFMTVMLVVLFWGCMYCMYMGMDDPFLYYQF
;
A
#
# COMPACT_ATOMS: atom_id res chain seq x y z
N MET A 1 -4.31 9.52 -13.18
CA MET A 1 -4.63 8.31 -13.97
C MET A 1 -4.44 7.11 -13.06
N VAL A 2 -5.39 6.17 -13.01
CA VAL A 2 -5.31 4.92 -12.23
C VAL A 2 -5.29 3.73 -13.19
N PHE A 3 -4.76 2.57 -12.75
CA PHE A 3 -4.66 1.40 -13.64
C PHE A 3 -6.02 0.82 -14.05
N SER A 4 -7.04 1.03 -13.23
CA SER A 4 -8.43 0.67 -13.51
C SER A 4 -9.22 1.78 -14.20
N SER A 5 -8.61 2.60 -15.04
CA SER A 5 -9.32 3.63 -15.81
C SER A 5 -9.27 3.37 -17.31
N PHE A 6 -10.27 3.83 -18.05
CA PHE A 6 -10.30 3.71 -19.53
C PHE A 6 -9.14 4.46 -20.19
N GLU A 7 -8.77 5.64 -19.64
CA GLU A 7 -7.66 6.42 -20.16
C GLU A 7 -6.35 5.65 -20.05
N PHE A 8 -6.17 4.89 -18.96
CA PHE A 8 -4.99 4.04 -18.80
C PHE A 8 -5.03 2.83 -19.75
N LEU A 9 -6.12 2.07 -19.73
CA LEU A 9 -6.21 0.77 -20.41
C LEU A 9 -6.29 0.90 -21.93
N LEU A 10 -7.01 1.91 -22.45
CA LEU A 10 -7.30 2.03 -23.88
C LEU A 10 -6.38 3.02 -24.61
N TYR A 11 -5.82 4.00 -23.91
CA TYR A 11 -5.00 5.02 -24.55
C TYR A 11 -3.55 4.97 -24.09
N PHE A 12 -3.30 5.15 -22.80
CA PHE A 12 -1.94 5.27 -22.28
C PHE A 12 -1.14 3.95 -22.43
N LEU A 13 -1.67 2.85 -21.92
CA LEU A 13 -0.95 1.57 -21.87
C LEU A 13 -0.64 1.03 -23.29
N PRO A 14 -1.60 0.99 -24.25
CA PRO A 14 -1.30 0.55 -25.61
C PRO A 14 -0.27 1.44 -26.31
N ALA A 15 -0.41 2.77 -26.23
CA ALA A 15 0.53 3.70 -26.84
C ALA A 15 1.93 3.57 -26.23
N PHE A 16 2.02 3.49 -24.89
CA PHE A 16 3.28 3.30 -24.18
C PHE A 16 3.96 1.99 -24.59
N LEU A 17 3.24 0.86 -24.60
CA LEU A 17 3.80 -0.45 -24.95
C LEU A 17 4.21 -0.51 -26.41
N LEU A 18 3.43 0.08 -27.32
CA LEU A 18 3.81 0.16 -28.73
C LEU A 18 5.17 0.86 -28.89
N ILE A 19 5.34 2.04 -28.30
CA ILE A 19 6.60 2.79 -28.32
C ILE A 19 7.73 1.98 -27.66
N TYR A 20 7.44 1.37 -26.51
CA TYR A 20 8.40 0.59 -25.73
C TYR A 20 8.96 -0.60 -26.49
N PHE A 21 8.12 -1.33 -27.23
CA PHE A 21 8.57 -2.50 -27.99
C PHE A 21 9.16 -2.15 -29.36
N LEU A 22 8.74 -1.05 -29.99
CA LEU A 22 9.29 -0.60 -31.26
C LEU A 22 10.69 -0.02 -31.15
N LEU A 23 11.03 0.59 -30.01
CA LEU A 23 12.32 1.24 -29.83
C LEU A 23 13.42 0.26 -29.38
N PRO A 24 14.69 0.50 -29.78
CA PRO A 24 15.81 -0.36 -29.42
C PRO A 24 16.07 -0.37 -27.91
N ALA A 25 16.76 -1.40 -27.41
CA ALA A 25 17.03 -1.63 -26.00
C ALA A 25 17.68 -0.40 -25.30
N LYS A 26 18.53 0.33 -25.99
CA LYS A 26 19.21 1.54 -25.46
C LYS A 26 18.24 2.68 -25.10
N CYS A 27 17.08 2.75 -25.76
CA CYS A 27 16.08 3.79 -25.53
C CYS A 27 15.03 3.41 -24.47
N LYS A 28 14.97 2.15 -24.04
CA LYS A 28 13.89 1.67 -23.17
C LYS A 28 13.80 2.39 -21.82
N ASN A 29 14.94 2.74 -21.19
CA ASN A 29 14.90 3.53 -19.95
C ASN A 29 14.30 4.92 -20.18
N MET A 30 14.64 5.55 -21.29
CA MET A 30 14.07 6.86 -21.64
C MET A 30 12.57 6.77 -21.89
N VAL A 31 12.11 5.73 -22.60
CA VAL A 31 10.66 5.50 -22.82
C VAL A 31 9.93 5.30 -21.49
N ILE A 32 10.48 4.48 -20.59
CA ILE A 32 9.87 4.26 -19.26
C ILE A 32 9.84 5.58 -18.48
N LEU A 33 10.94 6.33 -18.45
CA LEU A 33 10.98 7.61 -17.74
C LEU A 33 9.96 8.60 -18.30
N LEU A 34 9.94 8.83 -19.61
CA LEU A 34 9.01 9.77 -20.24
C LEU A 34 7.55 9.33 -20.06
N GLY A 35 7.24 8.05 -20.29
CA GLY A 35 5.90 7.51 -20.04
C GLY A 35 5.48 7.67 -18.57
N SER A 36 6.41 7.44 -17.63
CA SER A 36 6.14 7.61 -16.19
C SER A 36 5.91 9.08 -15.81
N LEU A 37 6.66 10.01 -16.41
CA LEU A 37 6.45 11.44 -16.19
C LEU A 37 5.09 11.91 -16.75
N ILE A 38 4.68 11.41 -17.92
CA ILE A 38 3.35 11.68 -18.48
C ILE A 38 2.26 11.11 -17.55
N PHE A 39 2.41 9.86 -17.11
CA PHE A 39 1.49 9.22 -16.17
C PHE A 39 1.35 10.00 -14.87
N TYR A 40 2.48 10.43 -14.28
CA TYR A 40 2.51 11.19 -13.05
C TYR A 40 1.93 12.60 -13.23
N TYR A 41 2.31 13.31 -14.31
CA TYR A 41 1.76 14.62 -14.65
C TYR A 41 0.23 14.59 -14.75
N TYR A 42 -0.34 13.56 -15.37
CA TYR A 42 -1.78 13.40 -15.45
C TYR A 42 -2.44 13.26 -14.06
N GLY A 43 -1.75 12.67 -13.09
CA GLY A 43 -2.21 12.55 -11.70
C GLY A 43 -2.08 13.84 -10.89
N VAL A 44 -1.14 14.74 -11.27
CA VAL A 44 -0.85 15.99 -10.54
C VAL A 44 -1.09 17.24 -11.38
N LYS A 45 -1.91 17.14 -12.44
CA LYS A 45 -2.17 18.23 -13.41
C LYS A 45 -2.58 19.55 -12.75
N ASP A 46 -3.30 19.50 -11.62
CA ASP A 46 -3.76 20.67 -10.88
C ASP A 46 -2.64 21.35 -10.08
N LYS A 47 -1.53 20.63 -9.81
CA LYS A 47 -0.33 21.14 -9.12
C LYS A 47 0.94 20.57 -9.75
N PRO A 48 1.32 21.02 -10.96
CA PRO A 48 2.47 20.48 -11.72
C PRO A 48 3.82 20.67 -11.03
N VAL A 49 3.91 21.53 -10.01
CA VAL A 49 5.10 21.70 -9.17
C VAL A 49 5.53 20.39 -8.51
N TYR A 50 4.62 19.43 -8.28
CA TYR A 50 4.96 18.12 -7.70
C TYR A 50 5.78 17.25 -8.65
N LEU A 51 5.63 17.43 -9.97
CA LEU A 51 6.52 16.81 -10.95
C LEU A 51 7.95 17.35 -10.80
N VAL A 52 8.09 18.66 -10.62
CA VAL A 52 9.40 19.30 -10.38
C VAL A 52 10.01 18.79 -9.07
N LEU A 53 9.22 18.66 -8.00
CA LEU A 53 9.67 18.13 -6.71
C LEU A 53 10.22 16.71 -6.85
N MET A 54 9.52 15.84 -7.60
CA MET A 54 9.95 14.47 -7.86
C MET A 54 11.28 14.45 -8.65
N LEU A 55 11.42 15.26 -9.70
CA LEU A 55 12.67 15.37 -10.48
C LEU A 55 13.81 15.92 -9.63
N LEU A 56 13.58 16.93 -8.80
CA LEU A 56 14.57 17.43 -7.85
C LEU A 56 14.98 16.36 -6.85
N THR A 57 14.06 15.51 -6.40
CA THR A 57 14.38 14.37 -5.52
C THR A 57 15.34 13.39 -6.21
N VAL A 58 15.13 13.08 -7.49
CA VAL A 58 16.09 12.27 -8.27
C VAL A 58 17.46 12.94 -8.31
N ILE A 59 17.53 14.24 -8.65
CA ILE A 59 18.76 15.00 -8.82
C ILE A 59 19.55 15.09 -7.50
N VAL A 60 18.89 15.47 -6.41
CA VAL A 60 19.53 15.59 -5.08
C VAL A 60 20.14 14.27 -4.64
N ASN A 61 19.38 13.16 -4.77
CA ASN A 61 19.88 11.85 -4.36
C ASN A 61 20.96 11.30 -5.32
N TYR A 62 20.91 11.62 -6.60
CA TYR A 62 21.95 11.28 -7.56
C TYR A 62 23.29 11.92 -7.15
N PHE A 63 23.28 13.22 -6.88
CA PHE A 63 24.50 13.93 -6.44
C PHE A 63 24.96 13.45 -5.06
N ALA A 64 24.06 13.32 -4.09
CA ALA A 64 24.43 12.84 -2.75
C ALA A 64 25.09 11.46 -2.80
N ALA A 65 24.50 10.51 -3.55
CA ALA A 65 25.04 9.17 -3.71
C ALA A 65 26.38 9.19 -4.48
N GLY A 66 26.48 9.97 -5.56
CA GLY A 66 27.71 10.10 -6.35
C GLY A 66 28.87 10.63 -5.53
N VAL A 67 28.65 11.68 -4.72
CA VAL A 67 29.67 12.22 -3.83
C VAL A 67 30.05 11.21 -2.73
N MET A 68 29.08 10.49 -2.15
CA MET A 68 29.36 9.43 -1.18
C MET A 68 30.25 8.32 -1.74
N ASP A 69 30.07 7.96 -3.00
CA ASP A 69 30.85 6.88 -3.64
C ASP A 69 32.33 7.29 -3.86
N ILE A 70 32.58 8.56 -4.15
CA ILE A 70 33.92 9.11 -4.40
C ILE A 70 34.66 9.44 -3.08
N CYS A 71 33.92 9.85 -2.04
CA CYS A 71 34.51 10.27 -0.77
C CYS A 71 35.16 9.12 -0.02
N LYS A 72 36.44 9.28 0.35
CA LYS A 72 37.20 8.29 1.14
C LYS A 72 36.94 8.40 2.66
N ARG A 73 36.64 9.62 3.16
CA ARG A 73 36.43 9.86 4.60
C ARG A 73 34.99 9.57 5.00
N ASP A 74 34.81 8.71 5.98
CA ASP A 74 33.45 8.29 6.44
C ASP A 74 32.61 9.47 6.97
N VAL A 75 33.24 10.49 7.56
CA VAL A 75 32.53 11.69 8.04
C VAL A 75 31.82 12.42 6.89
N PHE A 76 32.49 12.62 5.75
CA PHE A 76 31.89 13.26 4.59
C PHE A 76 30.82 12.37 3.93
N ARG A 77 31.06 11.05 3.87
CA ARG A 77 30.05 10.09 3.39
C ARG A 77 28.78 10.17 4.23
N LYS A 78 28.93 10.17 5.57
CA LYS A 78 27.80 10.31 6.51
C LYS A 78 27.12 11.66 6.34
N GLY A 79 27.87 12.74 6.15
CA GLY A 79 27.32 14.08 5.91
C GLY A 79 26.38 14.11 4.68
N TRP A 80 26.85 13.58 3.54
CA TRP A 80 26.04 13.53 2.32
C TRP A 80 24.83 12.60 2.43
N MET A 81 24.97 11.48 3.13
CA MET A 81 23.82 10.61 3.46
C MET A 81 22.78 11.37 4.27
N ILE A 82 23.21 12.14 5.29
CA ILE A 82 22.30 12.95 6.12
C ILE A 82 21.61 14.03 5.27
N VAL A 83 22.33 14.73 4.39
CA VAL A 83 21.75 15.75 3.49
C VAL A 83 20.64 15.15 2.62
N GLY A 84 20.90 14.01 1.97
CA GLY A 84 19.87 13.35 1.17
C GLY A 84 18.70 12.83 2.00
N MET A 85 18.95 12.30 3.21
CA MET A 85 17.87 11.86 4.12
C MET A 85 17.04 13.05 4.63
N ILE A 86 17.66 14.19 4.95
CA ILE A 86 16.93 15.42 5.32
C ILE A 86 16.03 15.87 4.16
N TRP A 87 16.53 15.85 2.93
CA TRP A 87 15.72 16.16 1.76
C TRP A 87 14.52 15.21 1.64
N ASN A 88 14.76 13.90 1.67
CA ASN A 88 13.73 12.89 1.47
C ASN A 88 12.67 12.90 2.58
N ILE A 89 13.12 12.78 3.84
CA ILE A 89 12.22 12.75 5.00
C ILE A 89 11.65 14.13 5.29
N GLY A 90 12.42 15.20 5.07
CA GLY A 90 11.96 16.59 5.26
C GLY A 90 10.79 16.95 4.34
N ASN A 91 10.86 16.57 3.05
CA ASN A 91 9.72 16.77 2.14
C ASN A 91 8.51 15.93 2.57
N LEU A 92 8.69 14.65 2.91
CA LEU A 92 7.61 13.82 3.41
C LEU A 92 6.99 14.43 4.68
N PHE A 93 7.80 14.92 5.60
CA PHE A 93 7.36 15.57 6.82
C PHE A 93 6.57 16.85 6.52
N ALA A 94 7.09 17.71 5.67
CA ALA A 94 6.44 18.98 5.34
C ALA A 94 5.06 18.76 4.71
N PHE A 95 4.93 17.86 3.74
CA PHE A 95 3.67 17.64 3.04
C PHE A 95 2.68 16.77 3.81
N LYS A 96 3.13 15.88 4.69
CA LYS A 96 2.24 14.93 5.36
C LYS A 96 1.93 15.27 6.81
N TYR A 97 2.89 15.85 7.55
CA TYR A 97 2.77 15.97 9.02
C TYR A 97 2.71 17.41 9.52
N LEU A 98 3.10 18.40 8.71
CA LEU A 98 3.21 19.78 9.18
C LEU A 98 1.85 20.30 9.70
N ASP A 99 0.78 20.14 8.94
CA ASP A 99 -0.54 20.61 9.32
C ASP A 99 -1.09 19.85 10.53
N PHE A 100 -0.91 18.53 10.58
CA PHE A 100 -1.29 17.72 11.75
C PHE A 100 -0.58 18.21 13.04
N MET A 101 0.72 18.52 12.96
CA MET A 101 1.45 19.05 14.11
C MET A 101 0.98 20.45 14.48
N THR A 102 0.77 21.31 13.50
CA THR A 102 0.27 22.68 13.69
C THR A 102 -1.11 22.68 14.35
N GLU A 103 -2.03 21.84 13.87
CA GLU A 103 -3.36 21.71 14.48
C GLU A 103 -3.30 21.23 15.92
N ASN A 104 -2.49 20.19 16.22
CA ASN A 104 -2.35 19.69 17.59
C ASN A 104 -1.70 20.73 18.49
N LEU A 105 -0.69 21.47 18.00
CA LEU A 105 -0.09 22.56 18.78
C LEU A 105 -1.08 23.69 19.03
N ASN A 106 -1.88 24.07 18.04
CA ASN A 106 -2.95 25.05 18.21
C ASN A 106 -4.01 24.59 19.24
N ARG A 107 -4.32 23.28 19.30
CA ARG A 107 -5.21 22.72 20.33
C ARG A 107 -4.60 22.89 21.74
N VAL A 108 -3.31 22.65 21.90
CA VAL A 108 -2.60 22.87 23.17
C VAL A 108 -2.56 24.36 23.51
N LEU A 109 -2.28 25.26 22.57
CA LEU A 109 -2.32 26.69 22.77
C LEU A 109 -3.71 27.18 23.19
N ASN A 110 -4.79 26.59 22.67
CA ASN A 110 -6.16 26.85 23.12
C ASN A 110 -6.36 26.56 24.61
N LEU A 111 -5.77 25.45 25.12
CA LEU A 111 -5.88 25.10 26.53
C LEU A 111 -5.13 26.06 27.43
N THR A 112 -4.14 26.79 26.93
CA THR A 112 -3.37 27.81 27.66
C THR A 112 -3.91 29.22 27.46
N ASN A 113 -5.07 29.41 26.82
CA ASN A 113 -5.68 30.68 26.47
C ASN A 113 -4.73 31.62 25.68
N ALA A 114 -3.80 31.07 24.89
CA ALA A 114 -2.93 31.89 24.06
C ALA A 114 -3.75 32.52 22.90
N GLU A 115 -3.56 33.82 22.69
CA GLU A 115 -4.30 34.57 21.65
C GLU A 115 -3.80 34.29 20.24
N TRP A 116 -2.54 33.88 20.08
CA TRP A 116 -1.95 33.60 18.77
C TRP A 116 -2.11 32.14 18.32
N ARG A 117 -2.19 31.96 17.02
CA ARG A 117 -2.29 30.63 16.37
C ARG A 117 -1.24 30.51 15.29
N LEU A 118 -0.73 29.31 15.11
CA LEU A 118 0.12 28.97 13.98
C LEU A 118 -0.76 28.78 12.74
N PRO A 119 -0.43 29.42 11.59
CA PRO A 119 -1.14 29.17 10.34
C PRO A 119 -0.87 27.73 9.86
N CYS A 120 -1.92 27.03 9.41
CA CYS A 120 -1.76 25.79 8.67
C CYS A 120 -1.25 26.08 7.26
N ALA A 121 -0.36 25.23 6.76
CA ALA A 121 0.25 25.40 5.45
C ALA A 121 -0.68 24.94 4.31
N GLU A 122 -1.70 24.12 4.63
CA GLU A 122 -2.69 23.55 3.70
C GLU A 122 -2.06 22.89 2.47
N LEU A 123 -0.95 22.17 2.70
CA LEU A 123 -0.20 21.50 1.65
C LEU A 123 -0.94 20.23 1.22
N ILE A 124 -1.27 20.15 -0.07
CA ILE A 124 -1.81 18.91 -0.64
C ILE A 124 -0.70 17.89 -0.78
N LEU A 125 -0.93 16.68 -0.29
CA LEU A 125 0.05 15.59 -0.34
C LEU A 125 0.35 15.18 -1.80
N PRO A 126 1.62 15.25 -2.27
CA PRO A 126 1.98 14.76 -3.60
C PRO A 126 1.74 13.26 -3.72
N ILE A 127 1.07 12.84 -4.78
CA ILE A 127 0.78 11.43 -5.05
C ILE A 127 2.08 10.61 -5.05
N GLY A 128 2.09 9.51 -4.30
CA GLY A 128 3.21 8.59 -4.23
C GLY A 128 4.42 9.04 -3.40
N ILE A 129 4.38 10.24 -2.76
CA ILE A 129 5.53 10.74 -1.99
C ILE A 129 6.00 9.76 -0.91
N SER A 130 5.09 9.07 -0.23
CA SER A 130 5.43 8.08 0.79
C SER A 130 6.18 6.88 0.20
N PHE A 131 5.82 6.44 -1.00
CA PHE A 131 6.46 5.31 -1.69
C PHE A 131 7.82 5.67 -2.25
N TYR A 132 7.91 6.73 -3.08
CA TYR A 132 9.19 7.09 -3.67
C TYR A 132 10.20 7.60 -2.63
N THR A 133 9.76 8.18 -1.51
CA THR A 133 10.65 8.53 -0.39
C THR A 133 11.30 7.29 0.20
N PHE A 134 10.57 6.20 0.41
CA PHE A 134 11.13 4.95 0.92
C PHE A 134 12.08 4.29 -0.09
N GLN A 135 11.71 4.29 -1.36
CA GLN A 135 12.54 3.75 -2.44
C GLN A 135 13.89 4.47 -2.52
N ILE A 136 13.87 5.80 -2.61
CA ILE A 136 15.10 6.58 -2.76
C ILE A 136 15.93 6.62 -1.48
N SER A 137 15.29 6.60 -0.29
CA SER A 137 15.98 6.51 0.98
C SER A 137 16.70 5.16 1.14
N SER A 138 16.09 4.05 0.70
CA SER A 138 16.76 2.75 0.69
C SER A 138 17.97 2.73 -0.25
N TYR A 139 17.87 3.33 -1.44
CA TYR A 139 18.99 3.49 -2.36
C TYR A 139 20.15 4.24 -1.70
N LEU A 140 19.88 5.39 -1.08
CA LEU A 140 20.89 6.22 -0.42
C LEU A 140 21.59 5.48 0.73
N LEU A 141 20.80 4.76 1.55
CA LEU A 141 21.31 3.95 2.65
C LEU A 141 22.15 2.76 2.17
N ASP A 142 21.74 2.10 1.08
CA ASP A 142 22.46 0.97 0.50
C ASP A 142 23.82 1.43 -0.10
N VAL A 143 23.88 2.61 -0.74
CA VAL A 143 25.15 3.23 -1.18
C VAL A 143 26.04 3.60 0.02
N TYR A 144 25.46 4.21 1.07
CA TYR A 144 26.21 4.54 2.28
C TYR A 144 26.81 3.30 2.93
N ARG A 145 26.06 2.21 3.03
CA ARG A 145 26.50 0.91 3.58
C ARG A 145 27.44 0.14 2.65
N LYS A 146 27.74 0.66 1.46
CA LYS A 146 28.54 -0.01 0.42
C LYS A 146 27.95 -1.34 -0.06
N LYS A 147 26.65 -1.51 0.08
CA LYS A 147 25.93 -2.69 -0.41
C LYS A 147 25.79 -2.66 -1.94
N ILE A 148 25.64 -1.46 -2.49
CA ILE A 148 25.63 -1.17 -3.93
C ILE A 148 26.52 0.06 -4.22
N PRO A 149 27.12 0.17 -5.43
CA PRO A 149 27.75 1.41 -5.88
C PRO A 149 26.68 2.46 -6.23
N ALA A 150 27.06 3.74 -6.21
CA ALA A 150 26.20 4.80 -6.70
C ALA A 150 25.92 4.62 -8.21
N GLU A 151 24.67 4.91 -8.61
CA GLU A 151 24.29 4.92 -10.02
C GLU A 151 24.91 6.14 -10.72
N ARG A 152 25.57 5.91 -11.86
CA ARG A 152 26.27 6.93 -12.62
C ARG A 152 25.43 7.58 -13.73
N SER A 153 24.27 6.98 -14.04
CA SER A 153 23.33 7.50 -15.03
C SER A 153 22.12 8.12 -14.34
N LEU A 154 21.99 9.45 -14.50
CA LEU A 154 20.80 10.16 -13.99
C LEU A 154 19.51 9.63 -14.64
N LEU A 155 19.58 9.24 -15.92
CA LEU A 155 18.45 8.60 -16.62
C LEU A 155 18.04 7.29 -15.95
N THR A 156 19.00 6.44 -15.58
CA THR A 156 18.74 5.15 -14.96
C THR A 156 18.15 5.30 -13.55
N LEU A 157 18.70 6.22 -12.74
CA LEU A 157 18.15 6.50 -11.41
C LEU A 157 16.75 7.12 -11.50
N GLY A 158 16.55 8.05 -12.44
CA GLY A 158 15.24 8.65 -12.73
C GLY A 158 14.22 7.60 -13.18
N THR A 159 14.62 6.70 -14.07
CA THR A 159 13.77 5.57 -14.49
C THR A 159 13.35 4.72 -13.28
N TYR A 160 14.28 4.36 -12.42
CA TYR A 160 13.97 3.59 -11.21
C TYR A 160 12.96 4.29 -10.31
N LEU A 161 13.21 5.56 -9.97
CA LEU A 161 12.36 6.25 -9.00
C LEU A 161 10.99 6.61 -9.56
N CYS A 162 10.93 7.04 -10.83
CA CYS A 162 9.71 7.53 -11.45
C CYS A 162 8.85 6.43 -12.08
N MET A 163 9.32 5.18 -12.16
CA MET A 163 8.66 4.08 -12.86
C MET A 163 7.20 3.90 -12.41
N PHE A 164 6.26 4.18 -13.32
CA PHE A 164 4.83 4.31 -13.01
C PHE A 164 4.18 3.07 -12.34
N PRO A 165 4.58 1.80 -12.61
CA PRO A 165 3.93 0.68 -11.95
C PRO A 165 4.13 0.64 -10.43
N GLN A 166 5.25 1.16 -9.94
CA GLN A 166 5.59 1.14 -8.51
C GLN A 166 5.48 2.51 -7.82
N LEU A 167 5.20 3.59 -8.60
CA LEU A 167 5.35 4.95 -8.12
C LEU A 167 4.28 5.35 -7.10
N ILE A 168 3.03 4.99 -7.34
CA ILE A 168 1.87 5.48 -6.58
C ILE A 168 1.52 4.55 -5.43
N ALA A 169 1.50 3.26 -5.70
CA ALA A 169 1.20 2.18 -4.77
C ALA A 169 1.83 0.88 -5.31
N GLY A 170 1.66 -0.23 -4.60
CA GLY A 170 2.21 -1.52 -5.02
C GLY A 170 3.42 -1.93 -4.17
N PRO A 171 4.27 -2.83 -4.67
CA PRO A 171 5.44 -3.25 -3.93
C PRO A 171 6.48 -2.12 -3.82
N ILE A 172 7.05 -1.94 -2.63
CA ILE A 172 8.20 -1.05 -2.42
C ILE A 172 9.44 -1.79 -2.92
N VAL A 173 9.86 -1.47 -4.13
CA VAL A 173 11.00 -2.10 -4.79
C VAL A 173 12.27 -1.32 -4.47
N THR A 174 13.31 -1.98 -3.95
CA THR A 174 14.61 -1.33 -3.73
C THR A 174 15.43 -1.29 -5.00
N TYR A 175 16.34 -0.31 -5.13
CA TYR A 175 17.23 -0.20 -6.29
C TYR A 175 18.06 -1.47 -6.49
N ALA A 176 18.53 -2.08 -5.41
CA ALA A 176 19.32 -3.32 -5.44
C ALA A 176 18.58 -4.48 -6.12
N GLN A 177 17.24 -4.55 -5.98
CA GLN A 177 16.40 -5.62 -6.57
C GLN A 177 16.26 -5.52 -8.09
N VAL A 178 16.29 -4.30 -8.65
CA VAL A 178 16.03 -4.07 -10.08
C VAL A 178 17.25 -3.52 -10.85
N ARG A 179 18.35 -3.31 -10.15
CA ARG A 179 19.57 -2.72 -10.70
C ARG A 179 20.05 -3.39 -11.98
N GLU A 180 20.14 -4.72 -12.00
CA GLU A 180 20.61 -5.46 -13.17
C GLU A 180 19.64 -5.30 -14.33
N GLN A 181 18.34 -5.33 -14.08
CA GLN A 181 17.29 -5.19 -15.08
C GLN A 181 17.18 -3.75 -15.63
N LEU A 182 17.64 -2.73 -14.90
CA LEU A 182 17.75 -1.37 -15.41
C LEU A 182 18.82 -1.25 -16.52
N TRP A 183 19.84 -2.12 -16.51
CA TRP A 183 20.92 -2.14 -17.49
C TRP A 183 20.70 -3.21 -18.57
N ILE A 184 20.32 -4.42 -18.18
CA ILE A 184 20.15 -5.56 -19.06
C ILE A 184 18.80 -6.20 -18.77
N ARG A 185 17.85 -6.08 -19.71
CA ARG A 185 16.53 -6.68 -19.63
C ARG A 185 16.36 -7.78 -20.66
N VAL A 186 15.83 -8.90 -20.20
CA VAL A 186 15.41 -9.99 -21.06
C VAL A 186 13.91 -9.83 -21.34
N HIS A 187 13.58 -9.72 -22.63
CA HIS A 187 12.18 -9.68 -23.07
C HIS A 187 11.89 -11.02 -23.72
N SER A 188 10.87 -11.70 -23.25
CA SER A 188 10.31 -12.90 -23.85
C SER A 188 8.80 -12.74 -23.99
N TRP A 189 8.22 -13.43 -24.95
CA TRP A 189 6.77 -13.49 -25.08
C TRP A 189 6.11 -14.12 -23.85
N ASP A 190 6.79 -15.07 -23.22
CA ASP A 190 6.32 -15.69 -21.96
C ASP A 190 6.18 -14.66 -20.83
N ASN A 191 7.15 -13.74 -20.70
CA ASN A 191 7.07 -12.65 -19.72
C ASN A 191 5.94 -11.67 -20.02
N VAL A 192 5.70 -11.39 -21.29
CA VAL A 192 4.59 -10.51 -21.72
C VAL A 192 3.25 -11.18 -21.41
N GLU A 193 3.10 -12.45 -21.75
CA GLU A 193 1.89 -13.24 -21.46
C GLU A 193 1.65 -13.34 -19.95
N GLU A 194 2.65 -13.73 -19.17
CA GLU A 194 2.55 -13.83 -17.72
C GLU A 194 2.19 -12.48 -17.07
N GLY A 195 2.83 -11.40 -17.56
CA GLY A 195 2.56 -10.06 -17.08
C GLY A 195 1.11 -9.62 -17.32
N PHE A 196 0.55 -9.87 -18.51
CA PHE A 196 -0.86 -9.55 -18.78
C PHE A 196 -1.83 -10.44 -18.00
N ARG A 197 -1.49 -11.70 -17.77
CA ARG A 197 -2.27 -12.61 -16.90
C ARG A 197 -2.34 -12.09 -15.47
N GLU A 198 -1.21 -11.74 -14.88
CA GLU A 198 -1.14 -11.16 -13.52
C GLU A 198 -1.90 -9.82 -13.47
N PHE A 199 -1.72 -8.96 -14.47
CA PHE A 199 -2.44 -7.70 -14.58
C PHE A 199 -3.97 -7.91 -14.60
N THR A 200 -4.45 -8.85 -15.41
CA THR A 200 -5.88 -9.15 -15.54
C THR A 200 -6.47 -9.69 -14.23
N ILE A 201 -5.75 -10.58 -13.55
CA ILE A 201 -6.17 -11.08 -12.23
C ILE A 201 -6.24 -9.91 -11.24
N GLY A 202 -5.22 -9.05 -11.21
CA GLY A 202 -5.20 -7.88 -10.35
C GLY A 202 -6.37 -6.93 -10.61
N LEU A 203 -6.66 -6.65 -11.87
CA LEU A 203 -7.80 -5.84 -12.30
C LEU A 203 -9.14 -6.46 -11.86
N ALA A 204 -9.29 -7.78 -12.04
CA ALA A 204 -10.50 -8.48 -11.60
C ALA A 204 -10.70 -8.44 -10.09
N LEU A 205 -9.65 -8.64 -9.29
CA LEU A 205 -9.73 -8.54 -7.83
C LEU A 205 -10.12 -7.12 -7.38
N LYS A 206 -9.60 -6.11 -8.05
CA LYS A 206 -9.93 -4.69 -7.77
C LYS A 206 -11.36 -4.37 -8.16
N VAL A 207 -11.73 -4.58 -9.42
CA VAL A 207 -13.01 -4.10 -9.98
C VAL A 207 -14.18 -4.98 -9.56
N LEU A 208 -14.03 -6.32 -9.63
CA LEU A 208 -15.14 -7.24 -9.40
C LEU A 208 -15.32 -7.64 -7.93
N ILE A 209 -14.29 -7.49 -7.11
CA ILE A 209 -14.36 -7.84 -5.68
C ILE A 209 -14.24 -6.61 -4.79
N ALA A 210 -13.08 -5.93 -4.78
CA ALA A 210 -12.83 -4.85 -3.84
C ALA A 210 -13.88 -3.74 -3.92
N ASN A 211 -14.16 -3.23 -5.12
CA ASN A 211 -15.15 -2.17 -5.32
C ASN A 211 -16.56 -2.61 -4.88
N ARG A 212 -16.93 -3.88 -5.10
CA ARG A 212 -18.26 -4.39 -4.74
C ARG A 212 -18.44 -4.54 -3.23
N VAL A 213 -17.47 -5.14 -2.54
CA VAL A 213 -17.56 -5.24 -1.08
C VAL A 213 -17.40 -3.89 -0.42
N GLY A 214 -16.60 -2.99 -1.02
CA GLY A 214 -16.42 -1.61 -0.56
C GLY A 214 -17.70 -0.79 -0.54
N SER A 215 -18.60 -1.01 -1.50
CA SER A 215 -19.91 -0.35 -1.51
C SER A 215 -20.74 -0.68 -0.26
N LEU A 216 -20.61 -1.89 0.31
CA LEU A 216 -21.26 -2.22 1.58
C LEU A 216 -20.71 -1.39 2.75
N TRP A 217 -19.39 -1.23 2.83
CA TRP A 217 -18.78 -0.39 3.85
C TRP A 217 -19.23 1.07 3.73
N SER A 218 -19.26 1.62 2.51
CA SER A 218 -19.79 2.97 2.25
C SER A 218 -21.26 3.12 2.66
N GLN A 219 -22.09 2.11 2.43
CA GLN A 219 -23.48 2.11 2.91
C GLN A 219 -23.56 2.14 4.43
N VAL A 220 -22.73 1.34 5.13
CA VAL A 220 -22.68 1.33 6.60
C VAL A 220 -22.26 2.72 7.14
N GLN A 221 -21.29 3.37 6.51
CA GLN A 221 -20.89 4.74 6.89
C GLN A 221 -22.03 5.75 6.63
N THR A 222 -22.74 5.63 5.52
CA THR A 222 -23.85 6.54 5.17
C THR A 222 -25.04 6.40 6.12
N ILE A 223 -25.35 5.17 6.58
CA ILE A 223 -26.41 4.91 7.57
C ILE A 223 -26.05 5.55 8.92
N GLY A 224 -24.75 5.59 9.25
CA GLY A 224 -24.22 6.03 10.53
C GLY A 224 -24.11 4.87 11.54
N PHE A 225 -22.98 4.82 12.22
CA PHE A 225 -22.62 3.68 13.10
C PHE A 225 -23.58 3.50 14.30
N GLU A 226 -24.24 4.55 14.73
CA GLU A 226 -25.20 4.51 15.84
C GLU A 226 -26.50 3.80 15.45
N SER A 227 -26.85 3.77 14.16
CA SER A 227 -28.14 3.29 13.67
C SER A 227 -28.12 1.84 13.19
N ILE A 228 -26.94 1.23 13.01
CA ILE A 228 -26.81 -0.14 12.48
C ILE A 228 -27.00 -1.21 13.56
N SER A 229 -27.42 -2.41 13.15
CA SER A 229 -27.48 -3.59 14.02
C SER A 229 -26.09 -4.21 14.21
N THR A 230 -25.91 -4.99 15.29
CA THR A 230 -24.68 -5.77 15.54
C THR A 230 -24.30 -6.69 14.37
N PRO A 231 -25.22 -7.47 13.77
CA PRO A 231 -24.86 -8.28 12.61
C PRO A 231 -24.43 -7.45 11.40
N LEU A 232 -25.04 -6.28 11.16
CA LEU A 232 -24.63 -5.40 10.06
C LEU A 232 -23.28 -4.76 10.34
N ALA A 233 -22.97 -4.43 11.61
CA ALA A 233 -21.64 -3.93 11.99
C ALA A 233 -20.54 -4.97 11.69
N TRP A 234 -20.73 -6.24 12.05
CA TRP A 234 -19.79 -7.30 11.69
C TRP A 234 -19.67 -7.50 10.18
N LEU A 235 -20.77 -7.45 9.47
CA LEU A 235 -20.80 -7.59 8.01
C LEU A 235 -20.05 -6.42 7.33
N GLY A 236 -20.26 -5.19 7.82
CA GLY A 236 -19.62 -3.98 7.30
C GLY A 236 -18.10 -3.99 7.48
N ILE A 237 -17.61 -4.32 8.69
CA ILE A 237 -16.17 -4.36 8.92
C ILE A 237 -15.49 -5.57 8.23
N ALA A 238 -16.18 -6.67 8.05
CA ALA A 238 -15.71 -7.78 7.22
C ALA A 238 -15.60 -7.35 5.74
N ALA A 239 -16.58 -6.60 5.24
CA ALA A 239 -16.54 -6.04 3.89
C ALA A 239 -15.37 -5.09 3.70
N PHE A 240 -15.11 -4.18 4.65
CA PHE A 240 -13.92 -3.31 4.61
C PHE A 240 -12.62 -4.12 4.66
N SER A 241 -12.57 -5.17 5.48
CA SER A 241 -11.38 -6.05 5.56
C SER A 241 -11.07 -6.71 4.22
N PHE A 242 -12.09 -7.17 3.49
CA PHE A 242 -11.91 -7.69 2.14
C PHE A 242 -11.59 -6.59 1.12
N GLN A 243 -12.24 -5.43 1.23
CA GLN A 243 -11.99 -4.29 0.35
C GLN A 243 -10.53 -3.87 0.38
N ILE A 244 -9.96 -3.57 1.56
CA ILE A 244 -8.57 -3.11 1.69
C ILE A 244 -7.57 -4.17 1.18
N TYR A 245 -7.87 -5.46 1.38
CA TYR A 245 -7.03 -6.54 0.89
C TYR A 245 -7.04 -6.61 -0.62
N PHE A 246 -8.22 -6.75 -1.23
CA PHE A 246 -8.31 -6.96 -2.67
C PHE A 246 -8.04 -5.70 -3.48
N ASP A 247 -8.28 -4.52 -2.92
CA ASP A 247 -7.88 -3.24 -3.52
C ASP A 247 -6.35 -3.16 -3.66
N PHE A 248 -5.63 -3.40 -2.56
CA PHE A 248 -4.19 -3.29 -2.56
C PHE A 248 -3.48 -4.51 -3.19
N TYR A 249 -4.00 -5.72 -2.99
CA TYR A 249 -3.47 -6.92 -3.65
C TYR A 249 -3.66 -6.85 -5.16
N GLY A 250 -4.85 -6.44 -5.61
CA GLY A 250 -5.15 -6.24 -7.03
C GLY A 250 -4.20 -5.22 -7.67
N TYR A 251 -4.00 -4.07 -7.01
CA TYR A 251 -3.03 -3.07 -7.47
C TYR A 251 -1.60 -3.63 -7.53
N SER A 252 -1.18 -4.36 -6.50
CA SER A 252 0.16 -4.96 -6.46
C SER A 252 0.38 -5.97 -7.59
N LEU A 253 -0.65 -6.77 -7.94
CA LEU A 253 -0.58 -7.70 -9.08
C LEU A 253 -0.54 -6.96 -10.42
N MET A 254 -1.34 -5.89 -10.59
CA MET A 254 -1.28 -5.05 -11.79
C MET A 254 0.11 -4.43 -11.95
N ALA A 255 0.68 -3.87 -10.88
CA ALA A 255 2.02 -3.30 -10.89
C ALA A 255 3.10 -4.34 -11.23
N LYS A 256 3.03 -5.53 -10.61
CA LYS A 256 3.93 -6.65 -10.86
C LYS A 256 3.81 -7.14 -12.30
N GLY A 257 2.58 -7.28 -12.80
CA GLY A 257 2.30 -7.67 -14.18
C GLY A 257 2.89 -6.70 -15.20
N LEU A 258 2.68 -5.40 -15.02
CA LEU A 258 3.29 -4.37 -15.88
C LEU A 258 4.82 -4.37 -15.78
N GLY A 259 5.38 -4.56 -14.58
CA GLY A 259 6.82 -4.77 -14.41
C GLY A 259 7.32 -5.95 -15.26
N CYS A 260 6.64 -7.09 -15.18
CA CYS A 260 6.98 -8.30 -15.93
C CYS A 260 6.94 -8.06 -17.47
N VAL A 261 5.89 -7.40 -17.98
CA VAL A 261 5.79 -6.99 -19.40
C VAL A 261 6.99 -6.15 -19.84
N MET A 262 7.46 -5.26 -18.96
CA MET A 262 8.62 -4.41 -19.23
C MET A 262 9.98 -5.09 -18.96
N GLY A 263 9.99 -6.35 -18.52
CA GLY A 263 11.21 -7.11 -18.20
C GLY A 263 11.78 -6.86 -16.81
N PHE A 264 10.95 -6.46 -15.84
CA PHE A 264 11.31 -6.34 -14.43
C PHE A 264 10.64 -7.42 -13.57
N ALA A 265 11.38 -7.96 -12.60
CA ALA A 265 10.87 -8.90 -11.62
C ALA A 265 10.60 -8.18 -10.30
N PHE A 266 9.37 -7.71 -10.10
CA PHE A 266 8.98 -7.09 -8.83
C PHE A 266 8.64 -8.14 -7.77
N PRO A 267 8.97 -7.88 -6.48
CA PRO A 267 8.68 -8.80 -5.40
C PRO A 267 7.17 -8.91 -5.13
N ASP A 268 6.77 -10.07 -4.59
CA ASP A 268 5.41 -10.26 -4.10
C ASP A 268 5.15 -9.41 -2.86
N ASN A 269 3.97 -8.80 -2.82
CA ASN A 269 3.56 -7.93 -1.72
C ASN A 269 2.57 -8.60 -0.76
N PHE A 270 1.96 -9.71 -1.18
CA PHE A 270 0.98 -10.47 -0.41
C PHE A 270 1.16 -11.98 -0.59
N ASN A 271 0.91 -12.73 0.50
CA ASN A 271 0.87 -14.18 0.49
C ASN A 271 -0.26 -14.70 1.38
N GLN A 272 -1.51 -14.57 0.90
CA GLN A 272 -2.71 -15.07 1.56
C GLN A 272 -2.78 -14.70 3.06
N PRO A 273 -2.79 -13.40 3.40
CA PRO A 273 -2.64 -12.94 4.79
C PRO A 273 -3.77 -13.40 5.71
N TYR A 274 -4.99 -13.59 5.18
CA TYR A 274 -6.15 -14.00 5.99
C TYR A 274 -6.15 -15.48 6.39
N LEU A 275 -5.15 -16.27 5.92
CA LEU A 275 -4.89 -17.62 6.42
C LEU A 275 -3.93 -17.65 7.62
N ALA A 276 -3.48 -16.50 8.10
CA ALA A 276 -2.61 -16.41 9.26
C ALA A 276 -3.33 -16.82 10.56
N LYS A 277 -2.58 -17.42 11.48
CA LYS A 277 -3.06 -17.83 12.81
C LYS A 277 -2.64 -16.88 13.93
N THR A 278 -1.72 -15.96 13.61
CA THR A 278 -1.20 -14.93 14.51
C THR A 278 -1.03 -13.61 13.77
N MET A 279 -1.08 -12.49 14.51
CA MET A 279 -0.84 -11.17 13.92
C MET A 279 0.60 -11.06 13.41
N THR A 280 1.55 -11.69 14.08
CA THR A 280 2.94 -11.78 13.61
C THR A 280 3.04 -12.49 12.26
N GLU A 281 2.32 -13.59 12.05
CA GLU A 281 2.26 -14.29 10.76
C GLU A 281 1.54 -13.45 9.72
N PHE A 282 0.43 -12.78 10.09
CA PHE A 282 -0.32 -11.90 9.20
C PHE A 282 0.58 -10.85 8.57
N TRP A 283 1.38 -10.13 9.34
CA TRP A 283 2.27 -9.09 8.85
C TRP A 283 3.49 -9.61 8.06
N ARG A 284 3.80 -10.89 8.15
CA ARG A 284 4.76 -11.55 7.24
C ARG A 284 4.16 -11.85 5.87
N ARG A 285 2.83 -11.84 5.77
CA ARG A 285 2.05 -12.17 4.56
C ARG A 285 1.38 -10.95 3.93
N TRP A 286 1.22 -9.88 4.71
CA TRP A 286 0.61 -8.60 4.32
C TRP A 286 1.68 -7.55 4.09
N HIS A 287 1.59 -6.84 2.94
CA HIS A 287 2.50 -5.74 2.57
C HIS A 287 3.97 -6.08 2.85
N ILE A 288 4.40 -7.22 2.31
CA ILE A 288 5.69 -7.87 2.59
C ILE A 288 6.86 -6.91 2.36
N THR A 289 6.75 -6.10 1.30
CA THR A 289 7.82 -5.17 0.91
C THR A 289 7.98 -4.03 1.91
N LEU A 290 6.88 -3.50 2.48
CA LEU A 290 6.92 -2.51 3.56
C LEU A 290 7.54 -3.11 4.83
N GLY A 291 7.07 -4.30 5.23
CA GLY A 291 7.62 -5.03 6.39
C GLY A 291 9.11 -5.30 6.25
N SER A 292 9.55 -5.70 5.04
CA SER A 292 10.97 -5.92 4.71
C SER A 292 11.78 -4.63 4.79
N TRP A 293 11.22 -3.52 4.29
CA TRP A 293 11.85 -2.20 4.34
C TRP A 293 12.08 -1.75 5.80
N PHE A 294 11.04 -1.78 6.64
CA PHE A 294 11.16 -1.41 8.05
C PHE A 294 12.13 -2.33 8.79
N ARG A 295 12.12 -3.63 8.49
CA ARG A 295 13.05 -4.58 9.08
C ARG A 295 14.51 -4.25 8.74
N GLU A 296 14.82 -4.02 7.47
CA GLU A 296 16.19 -3.82 6.95
C GLU A 296 16.75 -2.45 7.33
N TYR A 297 15.92 -1.39 7.24
CA TYR A 297 16.40 -0.03 7.36
C TYR A 297 16.14 0.62 8.72
N VAL A 298 15.24 0.06 9.53
CA VAL A 298 14.92 0.58 10.88
C VAL A 298 15.20 -0.47 11.97
N TYR A 299 14.55 -1.63 11.92
CA TYR A 299 14.58 -2.59 13.02
C TYR A 299 15.96 -3.18 13.27
N ILE A 300 16.63 -3.68 12.23
CA ILE A 300 17.99 -4.27 12.32
C ILE A 300 19.01 -3.24 12.78
N PRO A 301 19.08 -1.99 12.22
CA PRO A 301 20.01 -0.96 12.69
C PRO A 301 19.83 -0.55 14.15
N LEU A 302 18.61 -0.60 14.68
CA LEU A 302 18.32 -0.34 16.10
C LEU A 302 18.77 -1.48 17.04
N GLY A 303 19.28 -2.58 16.49
CA GLY A 303 19.73 -3.75 17.25
C GLY A 303 18.80 -4.96 17.14
N GLY A 304 17.67 -4.84 16.47
CA GLY A 304 16.75 -5.94 16.18
C GLY A 304 16.28 -6.67 17.45
N ASN A 305 16.37 -8.01 17.44
CA ASN A 305 16.03 -8.85 18.60
C ASN A 305 17.12 -8.86 19.70
N ARG A 306 18.34 -8.34 19.41
CA ARG A 306 19.50 -8.46 20.30
C ARG A 306 19.55 -7.38 21.36
N LYS A 307 18.99 -6.20 21.11
CA LYS A 307 18.99 -5.06 22.02
C LYS A 307 17.60 -4.40 22.04
N ASN A 308 17.07 -4.11 23.22
CA ASN A 308 15.84 -3.34 23.42
C ASN A 308 14.69 -3.77 22.52
N HIS A 309 14.47 -5.08 22.38
CA HIS A 309 13.57 -5.69 21.41
C HIS A 309 12.16 -5.06 21.39
N TYR A 310 11.54 -4.89 22.56
CA TYR A 310 10.18 -4.29 22.63
C TYR A 310 10.17 -2.83 22.27
N TRP A 311 11.23 -2.07 22.60
CA TRP A 311 11.36 -0.67 22.19
C TRP A 311 11.53 -0.55 20.67
N ASN A 312 12.37 -1.39 20.08
CA ASN A 312 12.54 -1.44 18.63
C ASN A 312 11.23 -1.81 17.92
N LEU A 313 10.47 -2.76 18.50
CA LEU A 313 9.17 -3.16 17.99
C LEU A 313 8.15 -2.01 18.09
N PHE A 314 8.11 -1.31 19.24
CA PHE A 314 7.28 -0.13 19.43
C PHE A 314 7.58 0.95 18.38
N LEU A 315 8.85 1.31 18.21
CA LEU A 315 9.25 2.32 17.21
C LEU A 315 8.83 1.92 15.79
N VAL A 316 9.02 0.65 15.40
CA VAL A 316 8.63 0.19 14.07
C VAL A 316 7.12 0.32 13.87
N TRP A 317 6.31 -0.10 14.83
CA TRP A 317 4.85 -0.01 14.70
C TRP A 317 4.34 1.43 14.72
N MET A 318 4.94 2.29 15.55
CA MET A 318 4.63 3.73 15.57
C MET A 318 4.97 4.39 14.23
N LEU A 319 6.16 4.12 13.69
CA LEU A 319 6.57 4.63 12.38
C LEU A 319 5.72 4.07 11.24
N THR A 320 5.30 2.79 11.35
CA THR A 320 4.38 2.19 10.38
C THR A 320 3.00 2.87 10.40
N GLY A 321 2.47 3.13 11.58
CA GLY A 321 1.22 3.89 11.73
C GLY A 321 1.34 5.31 11.16
N LEU A 322 2.36 6.04 11.55
CA LEU A 322 2.63 7.39 11.02
C LEU A 322 2.82 7.38 9.50
N TRP A 323 3.50 6.38 8.94
CA TRP A 323 3.68 6.28 7.49
C TRP A 323 2.35 6.20 6.73
N HIS A 324 1.34 5.54 7.29
CA HIS A 324 0.01 5.48 6.67
C HIS A 324 -0.69 6.85 6.67
N GLY A 325 -0.64 7.61 7.75
CA GLY A 325 -1.31 8.92 7.77
C GLY A 325 -0.96 9.77 8.99
N ALA A 326 -1.20 11.07 8.85
CA ALA A 326 -1.04 12.06 9.91
C ALA A 326 -2.38 12.23 10.65
N SER A 327 -2.80 11.21 11.38
CA SER A 327 -4.05 11.22 12.16
C SER A 327 -3.94 10.31 13.38
N TRP A 328 -4.72 10.58 14.40
CA TRP A 328 -4.68 9.88 15.68
C TRP A 328 -5.05 8.40 15.57
N ASN A 329 -5.95 8.03 14.67
CA ASN A 329 -6.33 6.63 14.44
C ASN A 329 -5.13 5.79 13.97
N PHE A 330 -4.22 6.32 13.15
CA PHE A 330 -3.01 5.59 12.71
C PHE A 330 -2.01 5.42 13.85
N ILE A 331 -1.92 6.39 14.78
CA ILE A 331 -1.12 6.26 15.99
C ILE A 331 -1.71 5.17 16.89
N LEU A 332 -3.03 5.19 17.12
CA LEU A 332 -3.75 4.17 17.89
C LEU A 332 -3.58 2.78 17.25
N TRP A 333 -3.65 2.71 15.92
CA TRP A 333 -3.45 1.47 15.18
C TRP A 333 -2.04 0.91 15.35
N GLY A 334 -1.02 1.75 15.30
CA GLY A 334 0.36 1.36 15.58
C GLY A 334 0.54 0.84 17.02
N CYS A 335 -0.04 1.53 18.02
CA CYS A 335 -0.06 1.09 19.41
C CYS A 335 -0.77 -0.26 19.57
N PHE A 336 -1.95 -0.43 18.97
CA PHE A 336 -2.70 -1.68 19.00
C PHE A 336 -1.88 -2.86 18.46
N LEU A 337 -1.27 -2.68 17.30
CA LEU A 337 -0.43 -3.73 16.69
C LEU A 337 0.82 -4.04 17.52
N PHE A 338 1.47 -3.01 18.06
CA PHE A 338 2.58 -3.21 18.99
C PHE A 338 2.17 -4.08 20.19
N LEU A 339 1.04 -3.77 20.82
CA LEU A 339 0.54 -4.52 21.97
C LEU A 339 0.21 -5.98 21.61
N VAL A 340 -0.55 -6.20 20.54
CA VAL A 340 -0.93 -7.55 20.10
C VAL A 340 0.31 -8.38 19.77
N VAL A 341 1.24 -7.87 18.97
CA VAL A 341 2.47 -8.59 18.58
C VAL A 341 3.37 -8.82 19.80
N SER A 342 3.40 -7.90 20.76
CA SER A 342 4.17 -8.08 22.00
C SER A 342 3.60 -9.22 22.86
N VAL A 343 2.27 -9.30 23.01
CA VAL A 343 1.61 -10.42 23.72
C VAL A 343 1.86 -11.74 23.03
N GLU A 344 1.78 -11.80 21.69
CA GLU A 344 2.11 -12.99 20.92
C GLU A 344 3.54 -13.47 21.20
N LYS A 345 4.50 -12.55 21.31
CA LYS A 345 5.91 -12.87 21.58
C LYS A 345 6.17 -13.37 23.01
N LEU A 346 5.32 -13.07 23.97
CA LEU A 346 5.38 -13.63 25.33
C LEU A 346 5.00 -15.13 25.40
N GLY A 347 4.63 -15.73 24.27
CA GLY A 347 4.33 -17.17 24.16
C GLY A 347 2.93 -17.47 23.64
N PHE A 348 2.01 -16.50 23.72
CA PHE A 348 0.63 -16.67 23.26
C PHE A 348 0.57 -17.01 21.75
N GLY A 349 1.42 -16.41 20.91
CA GLY A 349 1.50 -16.73 19.49
C GLY A 349 1.82 -18.20 19.21
N LYS A 350 2.77 -18.79 19.95
CA LYS A 350 3.09 -20.23 19.82
C LYS A 350 1.92 -21.14 20.19
N MET A 351 1.10 -20.72 21.14
CA MET A 351 -0.12 -21.45 21.51
C MET A 351 -1.16 -21.39 20.36
N MET A 352 -1.36 -20.24 19.75
CA MET A 352 -2.26 -20.08 18.60
C MET A 352 -1.81 -20.89 17.38
N GLU A 353 -0.50 -20.96 17.11
CA GLU A 353 0.05 -21.75 16.02
C GLU A 353 -0.21 -23.26 16.20
N LYS A 354 -0.18 -23.77 17.47
CA LYS A 354 -0.44 -25.15 17.80
C LYS A 354 -1.93 -25.52 17.76
N LEU A 355 -2.82 -24.54 17.88
CA LEU A 355 -4.27 -24.71 17.89
C LEU A 355 -4.90 -24.01 16.68
N PRO A 356 -4.81 -24.60 15.47
CA PRO A 356 -5.13 -23.89 14.22
C PRO A 356 -6.53 -23.25 14.19
N LEU A 357 -7.53 -23.95 14.70
CA LEU A 357 -8.91 -23.44 14.73
C LEU A 357 -9.01 -22.21 15.63
N ILE A 358 -8.41 -22.26 16.82
CA ILE A 358 -8.42 -21.13 17.76
C ILE A 358 -7.61 -19.96 17.20
N GLY A 359 -6.47 -20.25 16.55
CA GLY A 359 -5.67 -19.23 15.87
C GLY A 359 -6.47 -18.51 14.76
N HIS A 360 -7.23 -19.23 13.95
CA HIS A 360 -8.07 -18.59 12.94
C HIS A 360 -9.22 -17.78 13.56
N LEU A 361 -9.89 -18.27 14.61
CA LEU A 361 -10.92 -17.50 15.32
C LEU A 361 -10.34 -16.22 15.96
N TYR A 362 -9.17 -16.32 16.57
CA TYR A 362 -8.41 -15.17 17.09
C TYR A 362 -8.15 -14.14 16.00
N MET A 363 -7.68 -14.54 14.82
CA MET A 363 -7.41 -13.63 13.71
C MET A 363 -8.70 -13.09 13.07
N MET A 364 -9.77 -13.88 12.98
CA MET A 364 -11.08 -13.42 12.52
C MET A 364 -11.67 -12.33 13.41
N LEU A 365 -11.29 -12.26 14.69
CA LEU A 365 -11.65 -11.19 15.60
C LEU A 365 -10.70 -9.99 15.47
N LEU A 366 -9.40 -10.20 15.50
CA LEU A 366 -8.41 -9.12 15.58
C LEU A 366 -8.23 -8.35 14.27
N ILE A 367 -8.30 -9.02 13.13
CA ILE A 367 -8.13 -8.35 11.83
C ILE A 367 -9.21 -7.29 11.62
N PRO A 368 -10.52 -7.56 11.76
CA PRO A 368 -11.55 -6.54 11.62
C PRO A 368 -11.41 -5.40 12.63
N ILE A 369 -11.03 -5.68 13.89
CA ILE A 369 -10.78 -4.63 14.89
C ILE A 369 -9.60 -3.76 14.47
N SER A 370 -8.51 -4.36 14.01
CA SER A 370 -7.36 -3.63 13.46
C SER A 370 -7.76 -2.71 12.31
N TRP A 371 -8.53 -3.23 11.36
CA TRP A 371 -8.99 -2.46 10.22
C TRP A 371 -10.05 -1.41 10.58
N LEU A 372 -10.84 -1.62 11.63
CA LEU A 372 -11.74 -0.59 12.15
C LEU A 372 -10.96 0.62 12.66
N ILE A 373 -9.91 0.40 13.47
CA ILE A 373 -9.06 1.48 13.98
C ILE A 373 -8.37 2.21 12.80
N PHE A 374 -7.99 1.48 11.77
CA PHE A 374 -7.37 2.04 10.58
C PHE A 374 -8.35 2.88 9.74
N ALA A 375 -9.58 2.41 9.55
CA ALA A 375 -10.57 2.99 8.63
C ALA A 375 -11.26 4.24 9.18
N VAL A 376 -11.42 4.35 10.49
CA VAL A 376 -12.22 5.39 11.13
C VAL A 376 -11.31 6.43 11.77
N SER A 377 -11.30 7.64 11.21
CA SER A 377 -10.39 8.71 11.66
C SER A 377 -10.77 9.31 13.01
N ASP A 378 -12.06 9.34 13.36
CA ASP A 378 -12.54 9.84 14.64
C ASP A 378 -12.47 8.75 15.72
N PRO A 379 -11.64 8.91 16.78
CA PRO A 379 -11.54 7.95 17.87
C PRO A 379 -12.86 7.67 18.58
N TRP A 380 -13.75 8.66 18.67
CA TRP A 380 -15.06 8.46 19.29
C TRP A 380 -15.94 7.52 18.46
N GLN A 381 -15.95 7.68 17.15
CA GLN A 381 -16.68 6.79 16.25
C GLN A 381 -16.13 5.35 16.28
N ILE A 382 -14.83 5.17 16.54
CA ILE A 382 -14.25 3.84 16.78
C ILE A 382 -14.89 3.20 18.03
N VAL A 383 -15.04 3.96 19.11
CA VAL A 383 -15.68 3.47 20.36
C VAL A 383 -17.14 3.13 20.12
N VAL A 384 -17.88 3.99 19.39
CA VAL A 384 -19.28 3.73 18.99
C VAL A 384 -19.39 2.43 18.22
N TYR A 385 -18.55 2.23 17.22
CA TYR A 385 -18.59 1.01 16.40
C TYR A 385 -18.22 -0.24 17.20
N LEU A 386 -17.20 -0.17 18.07
CA LEU A 386 -16.84 -1.26 18.97
C LEU A 386 -18.02 -1.64 19.89
N GLY A 387 -18.76 -0.63 20.38
CA GLY A 387 -19.99 -0.87 21.14
C GLY A 387 -21.07 -1.59 20.34
N LYS A 388 -21.15 -1.37 19.01
CA LYS A 388 -22.06 -2.13 18.13
C LYS A 388 -21.56 -3.55 17.86
N LEU A 389 -20.25 -3.77 17.75
CA LEU A 389 -19.69 -5.11 17.62
C LEU A 389 -19.90 -5.95 18.90
N PHE A 390 -19.77 -5.31 20.07
CA PHE A 390 -19.83 -5.95 21.39
C PHE A 390 -20.84 -5.24 22.31
N PRO A 391 -22.15 -5.50 22.16
CA PRO A 391 -23.18 -4.83 22.97
C PRO A 391 -23.18 -5.36 24.42
N LEU A 392 -22.27 -4.81 25.25
CA LEU A 392 -22.10 -5.23 26.66
C LEU A 392 -23.19 -4.68 27.60
N HIS A 393 -23.86 -3.61 27.26
CA HIS A 393 -24.87 -2.95 28.11
C HIS A 393 -25.99 -2.39 27.24
N GLY A 394 -27.03 -3.17 26.97
CA GLY A 394 -28.35 -2.74 26.48
C GLY A 394 -28.35 -1.53 25.53
N GLN A 395 -27.44 -1.45 24.58
CA GLN A 395 -27.35 -0.32 23.67
C GLN A 395 -28.65 -0.19 22.87
N ALA A 396 -29.06 1.05 22.66
CA ALA A 396 -30.27 1.42 21.96
C ALA A 396 -30.50 0.51 20.73
N ALA A 397 -31.69 -0.08 20.65
CA ALA A 397 -32.07 -0.92 19.54
C ALA A 397 -31.74 -0.21 18.23
N SER A 398 -31.15 -0.92 17.28
CA SER A 398 -30.94 -0.38 15.93
C SER A 398 -32.29 0.07 15.38
N ALA A 399 -32.31 1.16 14.61
CA ALA A 399 -33.54 1.67 13.98
C ALA A 399 -34.19 0.61 13.07
N PHE A 400 -33.42 -0.40 12.60
CA PHE A 400 -33.88 -1.46 11.71
C PHE A 400 -33.31 -2.83 12.14
N VAL A 401 -34.09 -3.65 12.84
CA VAL A 401 -33.68 -4.99 13.31
C VAL A 401 -33.32 -5.96 12.17
N GLY A 402 -33.85 -5.74 10.97
CA GLY A 402 -33.64 -6.60 9.79
C GLY A 402 -32.64 -6.06 8.77
N ASP A 403 -31.87 -5.01 9.08
CA ASP A 403 -30.94 -4.36 8.15
C ASP A 403 -29.89 -5.33 7.57
N PHE A 404 -29.32 -6.19 8.41
CA PHE A 404 -28.32 -7.18 7.99
C PHE A 404 -28.87 -8.20 6.98
N VAL A 405 -30.17 -8.51 7.01
CA VAL A 405 -30.82 -9.43 6.04
C VAL A 405 -30.87 -8.77 4.67
N LYS A 406 -31.26 -7.49 4.62
CA LYS A 406 -31.30 -6.71 3.38
C LYS A 406 -29.90 -6.64 2.75
N TYR A 407 -28.91 -6.14 3.49
CA TYR A 407 -27.57 -5.95 2.98
C TYR A 407 -26.81 -7.27 2.79
N GLY A 408 -27.02 -8.26 3.66
CA GLY A 408 -26.49 -9.60 3.50
C GLY A 408 -26.93 -10.26 2.20
N LYS A 409 -28.22 -10.16 1.84
CA LYS A 409 -28.73 -10.68 0.55
C LYS A 409 -28.17 -9.90 -0.63
N MET A 410 -28.11 -8.56 -0.55
CA MET A 410 -27.63 -7.70 -1.62
C MET A 410 -26.16 -7.96 -1.95
N TYR A 411 -25.33 -8.18 -0.93
CA TYR A 411 -23.88 -8.34 -1.07
C TYR A 411 -23.40 -9.79 -0.89
N ALA A 412 -24.31 -10.78 -0.85
CA ALA A 412 -23.95 -12.20 -0.65
C ALA A 412 -22.92 -12.71 -1.67
N VAL A 413 -23.12 -12.41 -2.95
CA VAL A 413 -22.24 -12.90 -4.03
C VAL A 413 -20.85 -12.30 -3.92
N PRO A 414 -20.64 -10.95 -3.87
CA PRO A 414 -19.32 -10.39 -3.72
C PRO A 414 -18.61 -10.76 -2.41
N LEU A 415 -19.33 -10.89 -1.29
CA LEU A 415 -18.75 -11.35 -0.03
C LEU A 415 -18.29 -12.81 -0.09
N LEU A 416 -19.09 -13.70 -0.70
CA LEU A 416 -18.70 -15.10 -0.91
C LEU A 416 -17.50 -15.19 -1.84
N ALA A 417 -17.47 -14.43 -2.94
CA ALA A 417 -16.35 -14.38 -3.84
C ALA A 417 -15.07 -13.87 -3.13
N ALA A 418 -15.18 -12.82 -2.33
CA ALA A 418 -14.07 -12.29 -1.52
C ALA A 418 -13.56 -13.35 -0.53
N PHE A 419 -14.45 -14.01 0.19
CA PHE A 419 -14.09 -15.11 1.10
C PHE A 419 -13.33 -16.23 0.37
N VAL A 420 -13.87 -16.75 -0.72
CA VAL A 420 -13.24 -17.82 -1.52
C VAL A 420 -11.88 -17.39 -2.05
N CYS A 421 -11.78 -16.17 -2.60
CA CYS A 421 -10.51 -15.65 -3.13
C CYS A 421 -9.46 -15.39 -2.03
N SER A 422 -9.86 -15.18 -0.78
CA SER A 422 -8.94 -15.03 0.35
C SER A 422 -8.34 -16.36 0.82
N THR A 423 -8.94 -17.52 0.49
CA THR A 423 -8.46 -18.85 0.88
C THR A 423 -7.23 -19.33 0.10
N GLY A 424 -6.88 -18.68 -0.99
CA GLY A 424 -5.78 -19.09 -1.88
C GLY A 424 -6.11 -20.30 -2.77
N ILE A 425 -7.31 -20.90 -2.64
CA ILE A 425 -7.75 -22.01 -3.51
C ILE A 425 -7.79 -21.57 -4.97
N PRO A 426 -8.40 -20.41 -5.33
CA PRO A 426 -8.42 -19.95 -6.73
C PRO A 426 -7.01 -19.75 -7.29
N ARG A 427 -6.06 -19.23 -6.50
CA ARG A 427 -4.68 -19.07 -6.93
C ARG A 427 -4.01 -20.41 -7.22
N LYS A 428 -4.20 -21.43 -6.37
CA LYS A 428 -3.67 -22.77 -6.60
C LYS A 428 -4.25 -23.41 -7.88
N ILE A 429 -5.55 -23.26 -8.10
CA ILE A 429 -6.22 -23.78 -9.32
C ILE A 429 -5.66 -23.04 -10.55
N TYR A 430 -5.51 -21.73 -10.47
CA TYR A 430 -4.92 -20.93 -11.54
C TYR A 430 -3.49 -21.40 -11.87
N GLU A 431 -2.60 -21.51 -10.88
CA GLU A 431 -1.21 -21.94 -11.11
C GLU A 431 -1.11 -23.34 -11.73
N ALA A 432 -2.01 -24.25 -11.32
CA ALA A 432 -2.04 -25.62 -11.86
C ALA A 432 -2.55 -25.68 -13.32
N LYS A 433 -3.33 -24.69 -13.75
CA LYS A 433 -4.02 -24.71 -15.06
C LYS A 433 -3.76 -23.47 -15.92
N LYS A 434 -2.80 -22.62 -15.57
CA LYS A 434 -2.64 -21.27 -16.14
C LYS A 434 -2.45 -21.25 -17.65
N TYR A 435 -1.85 -22.26 -18.23
CA TYR A 435 -1.60 -22.35 -19.68
C TYR A 435 -2.67 -23.16 -20.44
N THR A 436 -3.78 -23.53 -19.80
CA THR A 436 -4.88 -24.19 -20.50
C THR A 436 -5.73 -23.17 -21.27
N PHE A 437 -6.28 -23.60 -22.42
CA PHE A 437 -7.22 -22.79 -23.23
C PHE A 437 -8.38 -22.24 -22.36
N PHE A 438 -8.96 -23.09 -21.51
CA PHE A 438 -10.06 -22.70 -20.62
C PHE A 438 -9.66 -21.52 -19.71
N MET A 439 -8.46 -21.56 -19.10
CA MET A 439 -8.00 -20.51 -18.20
C MET A 439 -7.75 -19.20 -18.97
N THR A 440 -7.24 -19.28 -20.21
CA THR A 440 -7.08 -18.10 -21.07
C THR A 440 -8.42 -17.46 -21.41
N VAL A 441 -9.42 -18.26 -21.80
CA VAL A 441 -10.79 -17.77 -22.06
C VAL A 441 -11.38 -17.14 -20.81
N MET A 442 -11.22 -17.77 -19.64
CA MET A 442 -11.69 -17.21 -18.37
C MET A 442 -11.07 -15.83 -18.08
N LEU A 443 -9.77 -15.65 -18.29
CA LEU A 443 -9.12 -14.34 -18.10
C LEU A 443 -9.65 -13.29 -19.08
N VAL A 444 -9.88 -13.65 -20.33
CA VAL A 444 -10.50 -12.74 -21.32
C VAL A 444 -11.90 -12.32 -20.88
N VAL A 445 -12.72 -13.27 -20.39
CA VAL A 445 -14.06 -12.97 -19.87
C VAL A 445 -13.97 -12.06 -18.64
N LEU A 446 -13.04 -12.31 -17.72
CA LEU A 446 -12.82 -11.45 -16.55
C LEU A 446 -12.40 -10.04 -16.96
N PHE A 447 -11.48 -9.90 -17.93
CA PHE A 447 -11.05 -8.60 -18.44
C PHE A 447 -12.23 -7.79 -19.01
N TRP A 448 -13.01 -8.39 -19.90
CA TRP A 448 -14.18 -7.72 -20.47
C TRP A 448 -15.29 -7.47 -19.44
N GLY A 449 -15.43 -8.35 -18.44
CA GLY A 449 -16.31 -8.12 -17.30
C GLY A 449 -15.89 -6.87 -16.50
N CYS A 450 -14.57 -6.68 -16.28
CA CYS A 450 -14.05 -5.46 -15.66
C CYS A 450 -14.34 -4.22 -16.51
N MET A 451 -14.08 -4.31 -17.83
CA MET A 451 -14.38 -3.22 -18.78
C MET A 451 -15.86 -2.82 -18.75
N TYR A 452 -16.76 -3.80 -18.73
CA TYR A 452 -18.20 -3.56 -18.60
C TYR A 452 -18.57 -2.87 -17.29
N CYS A 453 -18.02 -3.34 -16.16
CA CYS A 453 -18.28 -2.74 -14.85
C CYS A 453 -17.80 -1.27 -14.79
N MET A 454 -16.63 -0.97 -15.35
CA MET A 454 -16.12 0.41 -15.44
C MET A 454 -16.99 1.27 -16.35
N TYR A 455 -17.46 0.72 -17.49
CA TYR A 455 -18.37 1.44 -18.41
C TYR A 455 -19.68 1.82 -17.73
N MET A 456 -20.22 0.96 -16.88
CA MET A 456 -21.46 1.23 -16.13
C MET A 456 -21.28 2.30 -15.04
N GLY A 457 -20.12 2.94 -14.94
CA GLY A 457 -19.85 4.02 -13.99
C GLY A 457 -19.90 3.57 -12.53
N MET A 458 -19.59 2.29 -12.27
CA MET A 458 -19.58 1.77 -10.92
C MET A 458 -18.37 2.34 -10.18
N ASP A 459 -18.59 2.86 -8.95
CA ASP A 459 -17.56 3.49 -8.13
C ASP A 459 -16.25 2.71 -8.13
N ASP A 460 -15.15 3.41 -8.39
CA ASP A 460 -13.79 2.87 -8.37
C ASP A 460 -12.92 3.62 -7.36
N PRO A 461 -13.25 3.58 -6.06
CA PRO A 461 -12.42 4.21 -5.04
C PRO A 461 -11.11 3.42 -4.91
N PHE A 462 -10.00 4.12 -5.05
CA PHE A 462 -8.70 3.56 -4.68
C PHE A 462 -8.35 4.05 -3.27
N LEU A 463 -8.42 3.14 -2.30
CA LEU A 463 -8.26 3.48 -0.87
C LEU A 463 -6.93 4.18 -0.56
N TYR A 464 -5.85 3.81 -1.25
CA TYR A 464 -4.53 4.41 -1.03
C TYR A 464 -4.41 5.88 -1.44
N TYR A 465 -5.35 6.43 -2.19
CA TYR A 465 -5.42 7.88 -2.44
C TYR A 465 -6.07 8.67 -1.29
N GLN A 466 -6.68 7.96 -0.34
CA GLN A 466 -7.40 8.58 0.77
C GLN A 466 -6.54 8.72 2.03
N PHE A 467 -5.34 8.13 2.04
CA PHE A 467 -4.42 8.09 3.21
C PHE A 467 -3.12 8.86 2.98
#